data_d3f295b46e2403f3b530168301a2db85
#
_entry.id   d3f295b46e2403f3b530168301a2db85
#
_cell.length_a   1.000
_cell.length_b   1.000
_cell.length_c   1.000
_cell.angle_alpha   90.00
_cell.angle_beta   90.00
_cell.angle_gamma   90.00
#
_symmetry.space_group_name_H-M   'P 1'
#
loop_
_entity.id
_entity.type
_entity.pdbx_description
1 polymer ?
#
loop_
_entity_poly.entity_id
_entity_poly.type
_entity_poly.pdbx_seq_one_letter_code
_entity_poly.pdbx_strand_id
1 'polypeptide(L)'
;DKDYLKYFQKQQVFCARVITGFRRPKRNISEVTVHTAPILLGSLQGCDVSELKPIANLINDSGIPANITDNVEEYLWAKMLYNCTLNPLGAILGVNYGKLTENNYSVNIMNRLIDEIFNVIKKAGYNISWHSAKEYKELFYEKLVPDTYNHQSSTLQDISRKQKTEIDSLTGYIIYLGKKYDVDVTVNKTIYNLIKAIESDF
;
A
#
# COMPACT_ATOMS: atom_id res chain seq x y z
N ASP A 1 2.06 -14.09 2.70
CA ASP A 1 2.52 -15.05 3.73
C ASP A 1 2.07 -16.49 3.48
N LYS A 2 0.88 -16.73 2.91
CA LYS A 2 0.35 -18.08 2.66
C LYS A 2 1.30 -18.98 1.87
N ASP A 3 2.08 -18.42 0.96
CA ASP A 3 3.03 -19.20 0.18
C ASP A 3 4.26 -19.58 1.01
N TYR A 4 4.73 -18.70 1.87
CA TYR A 4 5.80 -19.00 2.81
C TYR A 4 5.39 -20.06 3.85
N LEU A 5 4.13 -20.01 4.32
CA LEU A 5 3.59 -20.99 5.29
C LEU A 5 3.44 -22.42 4.73
N LYS A 6 3.64 -22.62 3.43
CA LYS A 6 3.77 -23.96 2.82
C LYS A 6 5.13 -24.60 3.12
N TYR A 7 6.16 -23.81 3.40
CA TYR A 7 7.54 -24.25 3.54
C TYR A 7 8.14 -23.97 4.91
N PHE A 8 7.59 -22.99 5.65
CA PHE A 8 8.10 -22.53 6.93
C PHE A 8 7.05 -22.62 8.02
N GLN A 9 7.49 -22.82 9.25
CA GLN A 9 6.59 -22.75 10.42
C GLN A 9 6.13 -21.30 10.66
N LYS A 10 4.99 -21.12 11.31
CA LYS A 10 4.42 -19.79 11.57
C LYS A 10 5.40 -18.85 12.28
N GLN A 11 6.18 -19.39 13.21
CA GLN A 11 7.17 -18.64 14.00
C GLN A 11 8.40 -18.20 13.18
N GLN A 12 8.54 -18.70 11.97
CA GLN A 12 9.63 -18.34 11.05
C GLN A 12 9.20 -17.30 10.00
N VAL A 13 7.90 -16.95 9.95
CA VAL A 13 7.35 -16.05 8.94
C VAL A 13 6.92 -14.74 9.57
N PHE A 14 7.71 -13.72 9.36
CA PHE A 14 7.44 -12.36 9.77
C PHE A 14 7.32 -11.44 8.56
N CYS A 15 6.74 -10.28 8.76
CA CYS A 15 6.59 -9.29 7.71
C CYS A 15 7.05 -7.90 8.18
N ALA A 16 7.26 -7.02 7.22
CA ALA A 16 7.61 -5.64 7.49
C ALA A 16 6.73 -4.68 6.69
N ARG A 17 6.24 -3.64 7.35
CA ARG A 17 5.65 -2.49 6.68
C ARG A 17 6.76 -1.45 6.44
N VAL A 18 7.09 -1.23 5.16
CA VAL A 18 8.09 -0.25 4.72
C VAL A 18 7.38 0.87 3.96
N ILE A 19 7.62 2.12 4.35
CA ILE A 19 7.16 3.34 3.66
C ILE A 19 8.32 4.28 3.34
N THR A 20 9.49 3.69 3.14
CA THR A 20 10.69 4.38 2.68
C THR A 20 10.73 4.31 1.16
N GLY A 21 10.83 5.45 0.50
CA GLY A 21 11.04 5.52 -0.93
C GLY A 21 12.53 5.44 -1.26
N PHE A 22 12.85 4.67 -2.28
CA PHE A 22 14.21 4.51 -2.78
C PHE A 22 14.28 4.87 -4.25
N ARG A 23 15.38 5.50 -4.64
CA ARG A 23 15.73 5.71 -6.05
C ARG A 23 17.09 5.05 -6.32
N ARG A 24 17.22 4.42 -7.46
CA ARG A 24 18.47 3.80 -7.89
C ARG A 24 19.05 4.54 -9.11
N PRO A 25 19.77 5.66 -8.87
CA PRO A 25 20.29 6.49 -9.97
C PRO A 25 21.39 5.77 -10.76
N LYS A 26 22.14 4.83 -10.12
CA LYS A 26 23.15 3.98 -10.75
C LYS A 26 23.08 2.58 -10.16
N ARG A 27 23.68 1.60 -10.85
CA ARG A 27 23.63 0.17 -10.44
C ARG A 27 24.08 -0.08 -8.99
N ASN A 28 25.06 0.70 -8.51
CA ASN A 28 25.68 0.57 -7.20
C ASN A 28 25.29 1.68 -6.20
N ILE A 29 24.29 2.51 -6.52
CA ILE A 29 23.86 3.61 -5.67
C ILE A 29 22.35 3.45 -5.40
N SER A 30 22.00 3.39 -4.13
CA SER A 30 20.62 3.49 -3.67
C SER A 30 20.47 4.75 -2.84
N GLU A 31 19.51 5.59 -3.22
CA GLU A 31 19.22 6.88 -2.57
C GLU A 31 17.87 6.80 -1.88
N VAL A 32 17.83 7.12 -0.59
CA VAL A 32 16.58 7.27 0.15
C VAL A 32 15.97 8.61 -0.25
N THR A 33 14.83 8.59 -0.91
CA THR A 33 14.15 9.80 -1.41
C THR A 33 13.09 10.31 -0.45
N VAL A 34 12.50 9.41 0.33
CA VAL A 34 11.50 9.74 1.34
C VAL A 34 11.52 8.70 2.46
N HIS A 35 11.39 9.16 3.69
CA HIS A 35 11.25 8.30 4.87
C HIS A 35 10.25 8.96 5.82
N THR A 36 9.00 8.53 5.80
CA THR A 36 7.90 9.20 6.53
C THR A 36 7.62 8.58 7.89
N ALA A 37 8.05 7.34 8.13
CA ALA A 37 7.91 6.67 9.42
C ALA A 37 8.82 5.45 9.51
N PRO A 38 9.11 4.93 10.72
CA PRO A 38 9.93 3.74 10.94
C PRO A 38 9.46 2.52 10.15
N ILE A 39 10.38 1.63 9.77
CA ILE A 39 10.04 0.28 9.32
C ILE A 39 9.39 -0.43 10.51
N LEU A 40 8.25 -1.06 10.30
CA LEU A 40 7.55 -1.83 11.32
C LEU A 40 7.64 -3.32 11.02
N LEU A 41 8.29 -4.06 11.92
CA LEU A 41 8.42 -5.52 11.86
C LEU A 41 7.33 -6.16 12.72
N GLY A 42 6.69 -7.23 12.24
CA GLY A 42 5.62 -7.88 12.97
C GLY A 42 5.23 -9.25 12.43
N SER A 43 4.23 -9.85 13.07
CA SER A 43 3.68 -11.15 12.69
C SER A 43 2.22 -11.04 12.27
N LEU A 44 1.87 -11.57 11.10
CA LEU A 44 0.48 -11.77 10.67
C LEU A 44 -0.14 -13.04 11.27
N GLN A 45 0.67 -13.84 11.98
CA GLN A 45 0.27 -15.11 12.58
C GLN A 45 0.02 -14.99 14.10
N GLY A 46 0.19 -13.77 14.66
CA GLY A 46 0.08 -13.55 16.11
C GLY A 46 1.23 -14.19 16.92
N CYS A 47 2.39 -14.39 16.29
CA CYS A 47 3.58 -14.89 16.97
C CYS A 47 4.26 -13.78 17.79
N ASP A 48 5.01 -14.17 18.83
CA ASP A 48 5.81 -13.24 19.62
C ASP A 48 6.82 -12.52 18.71
N VAL A 49 6.77 -11.20 18.73
CA VAL A 49 7.63 -10.32 17.93
C VAL A 49 8.91 -9.91 18.67
N SER A 50 9.09 -10.32 19.91
CA SER A 50 10.26 -9.96 20.73
C SER A 50 11.57 -10.45 20.11
N GLU A 51 11.53 -11.58 19.40
CA GLU A 51 12.68 -12.15 18.66
C GLU A 51 13.13 -11.25 17.50
N LEU A 52 12.31 -10.31 17.05
CA LEU A 52 12.66 -9.35 16.00
C LEU A 52 13.46 -8.14 16.52
N LYS A 53 13.57 -7.95 17.84
CA LYS A 53 14.32 -6.84 18.44
C LYS A 53 15.77 -6.72 17.93
N PRO A 54 16.57 -7.81 17.85
CA PRO A 54 17.92 -7.71 17.31
C PRO A 54 17.97 -7.21 15.86
N ILE A 55 16.98 -7.62 15.04
CA ILE A 55 16.88 -7.20 13.63
C ILE A 55 16.49 -5.72 13.57
N ALA A 56 15.49 -5.29 14.36
CA ALA A 56 15.10 -3.89 14.43
C ALA A 56 16.27 -2.99 14.89
N ASN A 57 17.05 -3.43 15.89
CA ASN A 57 18.23 -2.71 16.36
C ASN A 57 19.29 -2.61 15.27
N LEU A 58 19.58 -3.69 14.55
CA LEU A 58 20.54 -3.69 13.44
C LEU A 58 20.13 -2.71 12.33
N ILE A 59 18.84 -2.63 12.01
CA ILE A 59 18.33 -1.67 11.04
C ILE A 59 18.48 -0.24 11.57
N ASN A 60 18.17 0.00 12.85
CA ASN A 60 18.34 1.32 13.50
C ASN A 60 19.82 1.75 13.49
N ASP A 61 20.73 0.85 13.80
CA ASP A 61 22.19 1.10 13.81
C ASP A 61 22.71 1.45 12.41
N SER A 62 22.02 1.01 11.37
CA SER A 62 22.31 1.41 9.97
C SER A 62 21.79 2.81 9.60
N GLY A 63 21.12 3.52 10.52
CA GLY A 63 20.57 4.85 10.31
C GLY A 63 19.15 4.89 9.73
N ILE A 64 18.47 3.75 9.63
CA ILE A 64 17.06 3.67 9.18
C ILE A 64 16.19 3.31 10.38
N PRO A 65 15.30 4.20 10.85
CA PRO A 65 14.43 3.89 11.97
C PRO A 65 13.58 2.63 11.74
N ALA A 66 13.60 1.72 12.72
CA ALA A 66 12.83 0.48 12.71
C ALA A 66 12.29 0.15 14.11
N ASN A 67 11.09 -0.37 14.18
CA ASN A 67 10.43 -0.80 15.41
C ASN A 67 9.76 -2.17 15.20
N ILE A 68 9.46 -2.86 16.30
CA ILE A 68 8.59 -4.02 16.31
C ILE A 68 7.16 -3.61 16.67
N THR A 69 6.17 -4.37 16.21
CA THR A 69 4.76 -4.12 16.53
C THR A 69 3.95 -5.42 16.52
N ASP A 70 3.04 -5.55 17.45
CA ASP A 70 2.06 -6.65 17.46
C ASP A 70 0.91 -6.42 16.46
N ASN A 71 0.76 -5.20 15.94
CA ASN A 71 -0.34 -4.79 15.07
C ASN A 71 0.11 -4.50 13.62
N VAL A 72 1.08 -5.25 13.08
CA VAL A 72 1.62 -5.00 11.73
C VAL A 72 0.54 -5.08 10.65
N GLU A 73 -0.49 -5.92 10.81
CA GLU A 73 -1.60 -6.06 9.89
C GLU A 73 -2.31 -4.72 9.66
N GLU A 74 -2.61 -3.98 10.72
CA GLU A 74 -3.24 -2.67 10.68
C GLU A 74 -2.46 -1.66 9.82
N TYR A 75 -1.14 -1.62 10.01
CA TYR A 75 -0.25 -0.75 9.22
C TYR A 75 -0.11 -1.18 7.76
N LEU A 76 -0.18 -2.49 7.49
CA LEU A 76 -0.20 -3.01 6.12
C LEU A 76 -1.50 -2.64 5.40
N TRP A 77 -2.65 -2.75 6.08
CA TRP A 77 -3.93 -2.32 5.50
C TRP A 77 -4.00 -0.82 5.28
N ALA A 78 -3.46 -0.02 6.20
CA ALA A 78 -3.34 1.43 6.01
C ALA A 78 -2.54 1.78 4.75
N LYS A 79 -1.39 1.10 4.53
CA LYS A 79 -0.59 1.25 3.31
C LYS A 79 -1.34 0.77 2.07
N MET A 80 -2.05 -0.36 2.16
CA MET A 80 -2.84 -0.91 1.06
C MET A 80 -3.94 0.06 0.63
N LEU A 81 -4.70 0.60 1.58
CA LEU A 81 -5.76 1.59 1.35
C LEU A 81 -5.22 2.84 0.62
N TYR A 82 -4.08 3.37 1.08
CA TYR A 82 -3.40 4.51 0.48
C TYR A 82 -2.92 4.21 -0.95
N ASN A 83 -2.21 3.10 -1.14
CA ASN A 83 -1.63 2.73 -2.43
C ASN A 83 -2.70 2.38 -3.47
N CYS A 84 -3.72 1.60 -3.12
CA CYS A 84 -4.78 1.23 -4.07
C CYS A 84 -5.63 2.44 -4.50
N THR A 85 -5.69 3.49 -3.66
CA THR A 85 -6.39 4.73 -4.02
C THR A 85 -5.57 5.61 -4.96
N LEU A 86 -4.28 5.79 -4.71
CA LEU A 86 -3.46 6.80 -5.40
C LEU A 86 -2.65 6.23 -6.57
N ASN A 87 -2.01 5.06 -6.38
CA ASN A 87 -1.05 4.56 -7.36
C ASN A 87 -1.65 4.34 -8.75
N PRO A 88 -2.72 3.55 -8.90
CA PRO A 88 -3.26 3.27 -10.21
C PRO A 88 -3.92 4.49 -10.84
N LEU A 89 -4.64 5.31 -10.08
CA LEU A 89 -5.29 6.50 -10.60
C LEU A 89 -4.26 7.55 -11.06
N GLY A 90 -3.21 7.77 -10.26
CA GLY A 90 -2.09 8.64 -10.64
C GLY A 90 -1.38 8.16 -11.90
N ALA A 91 -1.23 6.84 -12.07
CA ALA A 91 -0.63 6.23 -13.25
C ALA A 91 -1.50 6.39 -14.50
N ILE A 92 -2.82 6.15 -14.40
CA ILE A 92 -3.78 6.31 -15.51
C ILE A 92 -3.82 7.77 -15.98
N LEU A 93 -3.80 8.74 -15.06
CA LEU A 93 -3.86 10.16 -15.38
C LEU A 93 -2.48 10.78 -15.67
N GLY A 94 -1.39 10.05 -15.44
CA GLY A 94 -0.02 10.53 -15.67
C GLY A 94 0.41 11.67 -14.74
N VAL A 95 -0.10 11.69 -13.48
CA VAL A 95 0.10 12.81 -12.55
C VAL A 95 0.60 12.36 -11.18
N ASN A 96 1.20 13.31 -10.44
CA ASN A 96 1.56 13.14 -9.02
C ASN A 96 0.32 13.13 -8.12
N TYR A 97 0.48 12.66 -6.88
CA TYR A 97 -0.63 12.48 -5.92
C TYR A 97 -1.42 13.76 -5.65
N GLY A 98 -0.75 14.89 -5.42
CA GLY A 98 -1.44 16.15 -5.15
C GLY A 98 -2.34 16.59 -6.29
N LYS A 99 -1.93 16.36 -7.54
CA LYS A 99 -2.74 16.71 -8.71
C LYS A 99 -4.10 15.97 -8.77
N LEU A 100 -4.19 14.80 -8.15
CA LEU A 100 -5.44 14.04 -8.04
C LEU A 100 -6.48 14.77 -7.18
N THR A 101 -6.05 15.60 -6.23
CA THR A 101 -6.96 16.34 -5.33
C THR A 101 -7.42 17.68 -5.88
N GLU A 102 -6.79 18.18 -6.96
CA GLU A 102 -7.18 19.43 -7.61
C GLU A 102 -8.39 19.31 -8.55
N ASN A 103 -8.86 18.10 -8.79
CA ASN A 103 -9.93 17.80 -9.73
C ASN A 103 -11.04 17.02 -9.04
N ASN A 104 -12.25 17.58 -9.05
CA ASN A 104 -13.42 16.97 -8.41
C ASN A 104 -13.78 15.57 -8.95
N TYR A 105 -13.50 15.29 -10.23
CA TYR A 105 -13.76 13.97 -10.82
C TYR A 105 -12.80 12.91 -10.26
N SER A 106 -11.52 13.21 -10.14
CA SER A 106 -10.55 12.30 -9.50
C SER A 106 -10.82 12.14 -8.01
N VAL A 107 -11.20 13.21 -7.30
CA VAL A 107 -11.64 13.15 -5.89
C VAL A 107 -12.83 12.20 -5.72
N ASN A 108 -13.84 12.28 -6.60
CA ASN A 108 -14.99 11.38 -6.56
C ASN A 108 -14.59 9.92 -6.78
N ILE A 109 -13.67 9.65 -7.71
CA ILE A 109 -13.15 8.29 -7.92
C ILE A 109 -12.40 7.80 -6.68
N MET A 110 -11.49 8.61 -6.13
CA MET A 110 -10.75 8.26 -4.91
C MET A 110 -11.67 7.97 -3.72
N ASN A 111 -12.69 8.78 -3.53
CA ASN A 111 -13.69 8.57 -2.48
C ASN A 111 -14.39 7.21 -2.60
N ARG A 112 -14.76 6.83 -3.81
CA ARG A 112 -15.40 5.52 -4.06
C ARG A 112 -14.43 4.36 -3.89
N LEU A 113 -13.17 4.51 -4.34
CA LEU A 113 -12.12 3.51 -4.11
C LEU A 113 -11.92 3.26 -2.61
N ILE A 114 -11.82 4.34 -1.82
CA ILE A 114 -11.69 4.26 -0.35
C ILE A 114 -12.88 3.55 0.27
N ASP A 115 -14.12 3.91 -0.13
CA ASP A 115 -15.33 3.30 0.43
C ASP A 115 -15.39 1.79 0.14
N GLU A 116 -15.10 1.38 -1.10
CA GLU A 116 -15.09 -0.03 -1.48
C GLU A 116 -14.02 -0.82 -0.70
N ILE A 117 -12.78 -0.29 -0.61
CA ILE A 117 -11.70 -0.95 0.12
C ILE A 117 -12.03 -1.04 1.62
N PHE A 118 -12.59 0.02 2.20
CA PHE A 118 -12.98 0.04 3.60
C PHE A 118 -14.07 -1.00 3.90
N ASN A 119 -15.06 -1.14 3.01
CA ASN A 119 -16.09 -2.15 3.12
C ASN A 119 -15.50 -3.57 3.05
N VAL A 120 -14.52 -3.81 2.17
CA VAL A 120 -13.80 -5.09 2.10
C VAL A 120 -13.07 -5.38 3.41
N ILE A 121 -12.30 -4.43 3.94
CA ILE A 121 -11.55 -4.56 5.19
C ILE A 121 -12.51 -4.93 6.33
N LYS A 122 -13.60 -4.18 6.47
CA LYS A 122 -14.61 -4.39 7.52
C LYS A 122 -15.30 -5.74 7.40
N LYS A 123 -15.73 -6.12 6.18
CA LYS A 123 -16.44 -7.37 5.94
C LYS A 123 -15.55 -8.60 6.11
N ALA A 124 -14.26 -8.46 5.80
CA ALA A 124 -13.25 -9.50 5.98
C ALA A 124 -12.76 -9.65 7.44
N GLY A 125 -13.12 -8.73 8.32
CA GLY A 125 -12.75 -8.75 9.74
C GLY A 125 -11.30 -8.34 10.01
N TYR A 126 -10.67 -7.60 9.10
CA TYR A 126 -9.34 -7.06 9.30
C TYR A 126 -9.36 -5.81 10.20
N ASN A 127 -8.30 -5.65 10.98
CA ASN A 127 -8.12 -4.48 11.83
C ASN A 127 -7.52 -3.30 11.04
N ILE A 128 -8.06 -2.10 11.32
CA ILE A 128 -7.56 -0.83 10.79
C ILE A 128 -7.79 0.27 11.81
N SER A 129 -6.92 1.29 11.86
CA SER A 129 -6.93 2.35 12.88
C SER A 129 -8.19 3.23 12.85
N TRP A 130 -8.89 3.30 11.75
CA TRP A 130 -10.05 4.19 11.58
C TRP A 130 -11.37 3.44 11.73
N HIS A 131 -12.31 4.04 12.42
CA HIS A 131 -13.64 3.46 12.62
C HIS A 131 -14.54 3.55 11.38
N SER A 132 -14.26 4.48 10.48
CA SER A 132 -15.04 4.71 9.26
C SER A 132 -14.19 5.20 8.09
N ALA A 133 -14.69 4.95 6.87
CA ALA A 133 -14.10 5.52 5.66
C ALA A 133 -14.08 7.06 5.68
N LYS A 134 -15.07 7.69 6.36
CA LYS A 134 -15.13 9.16 6.52
C LYS A 134 -13.92 9.67 7.31
N GLU A 135 -13.66 9.09 8.47
CA GLU A 135 -12.52 9.44 9.32
C GLU A 135 -11.18 9.28 8.57
N TYR A 136 -11.02 8.19 7.82
CA TYR A 136 -9.85 8.02 6.98
C TYR A 136 -9.74 9.10 5.89
N LYS A 137 -10.84 9.44 5.20
CA LYS A 137 -10.85 10.47 4.16
C LYS A 137 -10.45 11.85 4.70
N GLU A 138 -10.86 12.21 5.91
CA GLU A 138 -10.44 13.45 6.58
C GLU A 138 -8.91 13.47 6.70
N LEU A 139 -8.30 12.46 7.31
CA LEU A 139 -6.85 12.34 7.40
C LEU A 139 -6.16 12.29 6.02
N PHE A 140 -6.75 11.56 5.07
CA PHE A 140 -6.22 11.37 3.72
C PHE A 140 -6.07 12.70 2.98
N TYR A 141 -7.10 13.54 2.99
CA TYR A 141 -7.08 14.83 2.29
C TYR A 141 -6.39 15.95 3.08
N GLU A 142 -6.46 15.94 4.40
CA GLU A 142 -5.86 16.99 5.23
C GLU A 142 -4.35 16.80 5.45
N LYS A 143 -3.87 15.57 5.42
CA LYS A 143 -2.48 15.27 5.75
C LYS A 143 -1.77 14.35 4.76
N LEU A 144 -2.29 13.15 4.50
CA LEU A 144 -1.53 12.13 3.80
C LEU A 144 -1.19 12.53 2.35
N VAL A 145 -2.14 13.09 1.61
CA VAL A 145 -1.89 13.56 0.23
C VAL A 145 -1.08 14.86 0.23
N PRO A 146 -1.36 15.88 1.04
CA PRO A 146 -0.50 17.07 1.14
C PRO A 146 0.96 16.75 1.46
N ASP A 147 1.22 15.88 2.43
CA ASP A 147 2.59 15.48 2.82
C ASP A 147 3.36 14.78 1.69
N THR A 148 2.63 14.23 0.71
CA THR A 148 3.18 13.51 -0.44
C THR A 148 2.78 14.14 -1.79
N TYR A 149 2.41 15.42 -1.80
CA TYR A 149 1.86 16.12 -2.95
C TYR A 149 2.65 15.89 -4.25
N ASN A 150 3.98 16.03 -4.19
CA ASN A 150 4.86 15.89 -5.35
C ASN A 150 5.30 14.44 -5.63
N HIS A 151 4.79 13.47 -4.87
CA HIS A 151 5.19 12.07 -5.04
C HIS A 151 4.60 11.48 -6.32
N GLN A 152 5.46 10.85 -7.12
CA GLN A 152 5.09 10.04 -8.27
C GLN A 152 4.98 8.59 -7.87
N SER A 153 3.86 7.93 -8.13
CA SER A 153 3.64 6.52 -7.77
C SER A 153 4.64 5.57 -8.46
N SER A 154 4.95 4.46 -7.78
CA SER A 154 5.71 3.35 -8.39
C SER A 154 5.01 2.83 -9.65
N THR A 155 3.68 2.70 -9.63
CA THR A 155 2.88 2.26 -10.78
C THR A 155 3.07 3.17 -12.00
N LEU A 156 3.11 4.50 -11.81
CA LEU A 156 3.39 5.43 -12.92
C LEU A 156 4.82 5.27 -13.44
N GLN A 157 5.78 5.05 -12.54
CA GLN A 157 7.17 4.80 -12.93
C GLN A 157 7.33 3.49 -13.72
N ASP A 158 6.64 2.42 -13.30
CA ASP A 158 6.67 1.12 -13.98
C ASP A 158 6.07 1.23 -15.39
N ILE A 159 4.89 1.86 -15.53
CA ILE A 159 4.24 2.12 -16.82
C ILE A 159 5.15 2.96 -17.73
N SER A 160 5.78 4.01 -17.22
CA SER A 160 6.69 4.85 -17.99
C SER A 160 7.92 4.10 -18.50
N ARG A 161 8.30 3.01 -17.83
CA ARG A 161 9.40 2.12 -18.21
C ARG A 161 8.94 0.90 -19.00
N LYS A 162 7.65 0.80 -19.33
CA LYS A 162 7.04 -0.38 -19.96
C LYS A 162 7.29 -1.67 -19.14
N GLN A 163 7.12 -1.58 -17.83
CA GLN A 163 7.27 -2.69 -16.90
C GLN A 163 5.91 -3.05 -16.30
N LYS A 164 5.71 -4.34 -16.03
CA LYS A 164 4.52 -4.79 -15.30
C LYS A 164 4.51 -4.20 -13.90
N THR A 165 3.34 -3.74 -13.49
CA THR A 165 3.10 -3.12 -12.20
C THR A 165 2.76 -4.16 -11.12
N GLU A 166 2.65 -3.72 -9.87
CA GLU A 166 2.14 -4.53 -8.75
C GLU A 166 0.60 -4.55 -8.65
N ILE A 167 -0.13 -4.18 -9.72
CA ILE A 167 -1.59 -4.02 -9.67
C ILE A 167 -2.31 -5.30 -9.23
N ASP A 168 -1.78 -6.49 -9.61
CA ASP A 168 -2.36 -7.77 -9.26
C ASP A 168 -2.32 -8.04 -7.76
N SER A 169 -1.24 -7.68 -7.06
CA SER A 169 -1.07 -7.85 -5.61
C SER A 169 -1.69 -6.72 -4.79
N LEU A 170 -1.99 -5.58 -5.40
CA LEU A 170 -2.66 -4.44 -4.77
C LEU A 170 -4.17 -4.49 -5.03
N THR A 171 -4.63 -3.79 -6.06
CA THR A 171 -6.06 -3.69 -6.41
C THR A 171 -6.66 -5.05 -6.77
N GLY A 172 -5.88 -5.95 -7.41
CA GLY A 172 -6.29 -7.32 -7.70
C GLY A 172 -6.63 -8.12 -6.43
N TYR A 173 -5.88 -7.90 -5.34
CA TYR A 173 -6.17 -8.52 -4.06
C TYR A 173 -7.47 -7.97 -3.42
N ILE A 174 -7.75 -6.68 -3.56
CA ILE A 174 -9.04 -6.09 -3.13
C ILE A 174 -10.21 -6.72 -3.90
N ILE A 175 -10.05 -6.92 -5.21
CA ILE A 175 -11.07 -7.56 -6.05
C ILE A 175 -11.30 -9.03 -5.61
N TYR A 176 -10.22 -9.76 -5.34
CA TYR A 176 -10.30 -11.13 -4.81
C TYR A 176 -11.09 -11.19 -3.50
N LEU A 177 -10.80 -10.29 -2.55
CA LEU A 177 -11.50 -10.23 -1.28
C LEU A 177 -12.96 -9.77 -1.46
N GLY A 178 -13.21 -8.79 -2.33
CA GLY A 178 -14.56 -8.36 -2.68
C GLY A 178 -15.43 -9.54 -3.13
N LYS A 179 -14.90 -10.36 -4.04
CA LYS A 179 -15.57 -11.59 -4.48
C LYS A 179 -15.75 -12.60 -3.34
N LYS A 180 -14.72 -12.77 -2.50
CA LYS A 180 -14.75 -13.76 -1.40
C LYS A 180 -15.78 -13.41 -0.32
N TYR A 181 -15.95 -12.13 -0.03
CA TYR A 181 -16.81 -11.65 1.06
C TYR A 181 -18.11 -10.99 0.58
N ASP A 182 -18.41 -11.10 -0.71
CA ASP A 182 -19.61 -10.52 -1.34
C ASP A 182 -19.72 -9.01 -1.09
N VAL A 183 -18.67 -8.29 -1.44
CA VAL A 183 -18.59 -6.82 -1.38
C VAL A 183 -18.44 -6.28 -2.80
N ASP A 184 -19.26 -5.29 -3.16
CA ASP A 184 -19.11 -4.60 -4.44
C ASP A 184 -17.82 -3.76 -4.46
N VAL A 185 -16.98 -4.02 -5.47
CA VAL A 185 -15.70 -3.34 -5.72
C VAL A 185 -15.59 -2.93 -7.20
N THR A 186 -16.69 -2.47 -7.75
CA THR A 186 -16.81 -2.13 -9.18
C THR A 186 -15.82 -1.07 -9.62
N VAL A 187 -15.58 -0.03 -8.80
CA VAL A 187 -14.62 1.03 -9.14
C VAL A 187 -13.19 0.51 -9.09
N ASN A 188 -12.83 -0.26 -8.06
CA ASN A 188 -11.51 -0.93 -7.99
C ASN A 188 -11.28 -1.84 -9.20
N LYS A 189 -12.30 -2.61 -9.62
CA LYS A 189 -12.22 -3.48 -10.79
C LYS A 189 -12.04 -2.68 -12.09
N THR A 190 -12.70 -1.54 -12.22
CA THR A 190 -12.54 -0.67 -13.39
C THR A 190 -11.12 -0.11 -13.47
N ILE A 191 -10.59 0.41 -12.37
CA ILE A 191 -9.22 0.92 -12.29
C ILE A 191 -8.19 -0.19 -12.58
N TYR A 192 -8.40 -1.37 -12.01
CA TYR A 192 -7.56 -2.55 -12.30
C TYR A 192 -7.53 -2.87 -13.81
N ASN A 193 -8.70 -2.94 -14.45
CA ASN A 193 -8.80 -3.25 -15.87
C ASN A 193 -8.12 -2.18 -16.75
N LEU A 194 -8.19 -0.90 -16.38
CA LEU A 194 -7.49 0.17 -17.10
C LEU A 194 -5.96 0.00 -17.01
N ILE A 195 -5.42 -0.32 -15.85
CA ILE A 195 -3.98 -0.61 -15.72
C ILE A 195 -3.60 -1.86 -16.53
N LYS A 196 -4.40 -2.93 -16.47
CA LYS A 196 -4.13 -4.15 -17.26
C LYS A 196 -4.20 -3.88 -18.77
N ALA A 197 -5.10 -3.00 -19.21
CA ALA A 197 -5.16 -2.57 -20.61
C ALA A 197 -3.87 -1.83 -21.02
N ILE A 198 -3.38 -0.90 -20.18
CA ILE A 198 -2.10 -0.21 -20.41
C ILE A 198 -0.93 -1.23 -20.44
N GLU A 199 -0.91 -2.18 -19.52
CA GLU A 199 0.14 -3.23 -19.47
C GLU A 199 0.12 -4.17 -20.69
N SER A 200 -1.01 -4.28 -21.42
CA SER A 200 -1.11 -5.13 -22.60
C SER A 200 -0.39 -4.54 -23.83
N ASP A 201 0.00 -3.27 -23.75
CA ASP A 201 0.67 -2.57 -24.85
C ASP A 201 2.22 -2.65 -24.77
N PHE A 202 2.77 -3.43 -23.82
CA PHE A 202 4.23 -3.57 -23.66
C PHE A 202 4.70 -4.92 -23.07
#